data_c8026dec3e7c507f91d417d6b8162ef0
#
_entry.id   c8026dec3e7c507f91d417d6b8162ef0
#
_cell.length_a   1.000
_cell.length_b   1.000
_cell.length_c   1.000
_cell.angle_alpha   90.00
_cell.angle_beta   90.00
_cell.angle_gamma   90.00
#
_symmetry.space_group_name_H-M   'P 1'
#
loop_
_entity.id
_entity.type
_entity.pdbx_description
1 polymer ?
#
loop_
_entity_poly.entity_id
_entity_poly.type
_entity_poly.pdbx_seq_one_letter_code
_entity_poly.pdbx_strand_id
1 'polypeptide(L)'
;NSIIFNNQGYEIETRLDESTTAAVINVYYSNVEGGSNGINTNDYGTINLNSTIDVNPMFVDTTASNYNLLAASQCINAGHPDSTDSDGTRGDIGPYPYLNTYSGPTWYISATAGNDTTATGASTAPFKSIQSAINFATTAGDSVTVAAGTYVENVNFRGRNIKVVGEDRETTIIDGNQN
;
A
#
# COMPACT_ATOMS: atom_id res chain seq x y z
N ASN A 1 -12.73 2.30 -2.44
CA ASN A 1 -11.33 1.97 -2.82
C ASN A 1 -10.74 3.12 -3.65
N SER A 2 -10.56 4.29 -3.05
CA SER A 2 -10.05 5.48 -3.75
C SER A 2 -8.72 5.94 -3.15
N ILE A 3 -7.88 6.54 -3.99
CA ILE A 3 -6.70 7.30 -3.53
C ILE A 3 -7.03 8.78 -3.69
N ILE A 4 -6.91 9.54 -2.60
CA ILE A 4 -7.08 10.99 -2.56
C ILE A 4 -5.77 11.51 -1.94
N PHE A 5 -4.92 12.08 -2.79
CA PHE A 5 -3.53 12.32 -2.45
C PHE A 5 -2.93 13.48 -3.25
N ASN A 6 -2.11 14.31 -2.59
CA ASN A 6 -1.34 15.41 -3.18
C ASN A 6 -2.21 16.50 -3.84
N ASN A 7 -3.37 16.81 -3.26
CA ASN A 7 -4.17 17.96 -3.66
C ASN A 7 -3.66 19.23 -2.96
N GLN A 8 -3.89 20.39 -3.58
CA GLN A 8 -3.56 21.66 -2.95
C GLN A 8 -4.64 22.06 -1.94
N GLY A 9 -4.25 22.21 -0.68
CA GLY A 9 -5.18 22.53 0.42
C GLY A 9 -5.66 21.26 1.12
N TYR A 10 -6.97 21.08 1.22
CA TYR A 10 -7.55 19.88 1.78
C TYR A 10 -7.82 18.82 0.69
N GLU A 11 -7.65 17.56 1.05
CA GLU A 11 -7.97 16.43 0.17
C GLU A 11 -9.47 16.35 -0.13
N ILE A 12 -10.29 16.66 0.87
CA ILE A 12 -11.74 16.76 0.75
C ILE A 12 -12.20 18.02 1.52
N GLU A 13 -13.04 18.83 0.91
CA GLU A 13 -13.63 19.98 1.58
C GLU A 13 -15.15 19.97 1.41
N THR A 14 -15.89 20.18 2.51
CA THR A 14 -17.32 20.47 2.43
C THR A 14 -17.54 21.97 2.50
N ARG A 15 -18.49 22.47 1.71
CA ARG A 15 -18.92 23.86 1.74
C ARG A 15 -20.42 23.91 2.03
N LEU A 16 -20.84 24.88 2.83
CA LEU A 16 -22.25 25.21 2.92
C LEU A 16 -22.71 25.82 1.57
N ASP A 17 -23.79 25.26 1.08
CA ASP A 17 -24.66 25.96 0.17
C ASP A 17 -25.80 26.66 0.99
N GLU A 18 -26.89 27.02 0.36
CA GLU A 18 -28.05 27.62 1.06
C GLU A 18 -28.81 26.60 1.94
N SER A 19 -28.36 25.35 2.02
CA SER A 19 -28.95 24.29 2.85
C SER A 19 -28.44 24.39 4.29
N THR A 20 -29.33 24.22 5.26
CA THR A 20 -28.99 24.18 6.69
C THR A 20 -28.67 22.76 7.18
N THR A 21 -28.62 21.78 6.29
CA THR A 21 -28.38 20.39 6.63
C THR A 21 -26.88 20.09 6.63
N ALA A 22 -26.36 19.60 7.75
CA ALA A 22 -24.96 19.20 7.86
C ALA A 22 -24.63 18.03 6.92
N ALA A 23 -23.52 18.14 6.20
CA ALA A 23 -23.03 17.06 5.35
C ALA A 23 -22.48 15.90 6.18
N VAL A 24 -22.69 14.66 5.71
CA VAL A 24 -22.04 13.48 6.25
C VAL A 24 -21.17 12.86 5.17
N ILE A 25 -19.87 12.82 5.41
CA ILE A 25 -18.91 12.17 4.52
C ILE A 25 -18.53 10.82 5.12
N ASN A 26 -18.81 9.75 4.39
CA ASN A 26 -18.38 8.42 4.76
C ASN A 26 -17.31 7.94 3.76
N VAL A 27 -16.11 7.66 4.26
CA VAL A 27 -14.99 7.15 3.44
C VAL A 27 -14.61 5.77 3.96
N TYR A 28 -14.60 4.81 3.05
CA TYR A 28 -14.31 3.42 3.37
C TYR A 28 -13.20 2.89 2.48
N TYR A 29 -12.27 2.09 3.04
CA TYR A 29 -11.26 1.35 2.32
C TYR A 29 -10.51 2.22 1.28
N SER A 30 -10.09 3.40 1.69
CA SER A 30 -9.47 4.41 0.82
C SER A 30 -8.16 4.89 1.43
N ASN A 31 -7.27 5.39 0.59
CA ASN A 31 -6.08 6.11 1.03
C ASN A 31 -6.36 7.61 0.95
N VAL A 32 -6.30 8.29 2.09
CA VAL A 32 -6.54 9.73 2.19
C VAL A 32 -5.36 10.38 2.88
N GLU A 33 -4.62 11.22 2.16
CA GLU A 33 -3.47 11.93 2.71
C GLU A 33 -3.90 12.83 3.88
N GLY A 34 -3.12 12.79 4.98
CA GLY A 34 -3.43 13.49 6.21
C GLY A 34 -4.59 12.86 7.02
N GLY A 35 -5.18 11.77 6.54
CA GLY A 35 -6.29 11.11 7.21
C GLY A 35 -7.44 12.09 7.49
N SER A 36 -7.91 12.18 8.75
CA SER A 36 -8.95 13.13 9.14
C SER A 36 -8.49 14.59 9.04
N ASN A 37 -7.19 14.88 9.14
CA ASN A 37 -6.66 16.23 9.03
C ASN A 37 -6.61 16.72 7.57
N GLY A 38 -6.61 15.81 6.61
CA GLY A 38 -6.72 16.09 5.17
C GLY A 38 -8.13 16.49 4.73
N ILE A 39 -9.11 16.49 5.66
CA ILE A 39 -10.50 16.75 5.33
C ILE A 39 -11.00 17.94 6.14
N ASN A 40 -11.55 18.93 5.44
CA ASN A 40 -12.14 20.11 6.06
C ASN A 40 -13.66 20.10 5.92
N THR A 41 -14.37 20.05 7.04
CA THR A 41 -15.84 20.14 7.06
C THR A 41 -16.36 21.54 7.24
N ASN A 42 -15.47 22.52 7.46
CA ASN A 42 -15.85 23.91 7.75
C ASN A 42 -16.87 24.04 8.90
N ASP A 43 -16.78 23.15 9.89
CA ASP A 43 -17.71 23.03 11.04
C ASP A 43 -19.17 22.64 10.66
N TYR A 44 -19.43 22.27 9.42
CA TYR A 44 -20.78 21.99 8.91
C TYR A 44 -20.97 20.52 8.48
N GLY A 45 -20.16 19.61 8.99
CA GLY A 45 -20.27 18.21 8.59
C GLY A 45 -19.68 17.24 9.59
N THR A 46 -19.95 15.97 9.32
CA THR A 46 -19.37 14.84 10.05
C THR A 46 -18.57 13.99 9.08
N ILE A 47 -17.39 13.54 9.52
CA ILE A 47 -16.54 12.61 8.76
C ILE A 47 -16.52 11.27 9.48
N ASN A 48 -16.75 10.21 8.72
CA ASN A 48 -16.57 8.85 9.16
C ASN A 48 -15.52 8.16 8.27
N LEU A 49 -14.31 7.98 8.81
CA LEU A 49 -13.24 7.23 8.16
C LEU A 49 -13.26 5.78 8.68
N ASN A 50 -13.50 4.83 7.80
CA ASN A 50 -13.58 3.42 8.15
C ASN A 50 -12.63 2.60 7.29
N SER A 51 -11.68 1.91 7.92
CA SER A 51 -10.68 1.12 7.20
C SER A 51 -9.92 1.92 6.14
N THR A 52 -9.67 3.20 6.42
CA THR A 52 -8.84 4.07 5.59
C THR A 52 -7.39 3.96 6.01
N ILE A 53 -6.50 4.25 5.09
CA ILE A 53 -5.06 4.37 5.32
C ILE A 53 -4.58 5.77 4.94
N ASP A 54 -3.45 6.17 5.50
CA ASP A 54 -2.75 7.42 5.21
C ASP A 54 -1.29 7.07 4.93
N VAL A 55 -1.00 6.77 3.68
CA VAL A 55 0.33 6.33 3.24
C VAL A 55 0.65 6.91 1.88
N ASN A 56 1.95 7.00 1.55
CA ASN A 56 2.35 7.29 0.17
C ASN A 56 1.84 6.17 -0.75
N PRO A 57 1.04 6.46 -1.77
CA PRO A 57 0.53 5.45 -2.71
C PRO A 57 1.63 4.74 -3.50
N MET A 58 2.81 5.31 -3.60
CA MET A 58 3.94 4.78 -4.35
C MET A 58 3.58 4.47 -5.81
N PHE A 59 3.14 5.50 -6.54
CA PHE A 59 2.90 5.39 -7.97
C PHE A 59 4.21 5.21 -8.74
N VAL A 60 4.16 4.48 -9.85
CA VAL A 60 5.32 4.20 -10.71
C VAL A 60 5.94 5.48 -11.25
N ASP A 61 5.13 6.39 -11.83
CA ASP A 61 5.59 7.68 -12.35
C ASP A 61 4.44 8.67 -12.55
N THR A 62 4.23 9.55 -11.60
CA THR A 62 3.17 10.57 -11.67
C THR A 62 3.44 11.64 -12.73
N THR A 63 4.72 11.88 -13.09
CA THR A 63 5.08 12.88 -14.11
C THR A 63 4.70 12.42 -15.51
N ALA A 64 4.73 11.11 -15.74
CA ALA A 64 4.25 10.47 -16.96
C ALA A 64 2.77 10.07 -16.89
N SER A 65 2.02 10.50 -15.86
CA SER A 65 0.64 10.10 -15.60
C SER A 65 0.48 8.58 -15.44
N ASN A 66 1.51 7.89 -14.99
CA ASN A 66 1.49 6.47 -14.69
C ASN A 66 1.15 6.26 -13.22
N TYR A 67 -0.13 6.09 -12.95
CA TYR A 67 -0.68 5.87 -11.60
C TYR A 67 -0.80 4.38 -11.23
N ASN A 68 -0.10 3.49 -11.92
CA ASN A 68 0.07 2.12 -11.45
C ASN A 68 0.87 2.13 -10.14
N LEU A 69 0.56 1.19 -9.25
CA LEU A 69 1.25 1.06 -7.98
C LEU A 69 2.58 0.33 -8.15
N LEU A 70 3.59 0.72 -7.37
CA LEU A 70 4.75 -0.13 -7.12
C LEU A 70 4.35 -1.26 -6.16
N ALA A 71 4.99 -2.42 -6.26
CA ALA A 71 4.72 -3.58 -5.40
C ALA A 71 4.85 -3.27 -3.89
N ALA A 72 5.69 -2.29 -3.53
CA ALA A 72 5.87 -1.82 -2.16
C ALA A 72 4.70 -0.98 -1.62
N SER A 73 3.75 -0.58 -2.48
CA SER A 73 2.59 0.21 -2.06
C SER A 73 1.72 -0.53 -1.06
N GLN A 74 1.45 0.09 0.09
CA GLN A 74 0.51 -0.46 1.06
C GLN A 74 -0.96 -0.35 0.61
N CYS A 75 -1.25 0.28 -0.53
CA CYS A 75 -2.56 0.25 -1.18
C CYS A 75 -2.89 -1.13 -1.76
N ILE A 76 -1.88 -1.98 -2.01
CA ILE A 76 -2.05 -3.33 -2.53
C ILE A 76 -2.75 -4.23 -1.51
N ASN A 77 -3.76 -4.98 -1.97
CA ASN A 77 -4.58 -5.88 -1.14
C ASN A 77 -5.21 -5.15 0.09
N ALA A 78 -5.54 -3.88 -0.04
CA ALA A 78 -6.06 -3.03 1.04
C ALA A 78 -7.49 -2.51 0.80
N GLY A 79 -8.09 -2.80 -0.35
CA GLY A 79 -9.44 -2.40 -0.71
C GLY A 79 -10.53 -3.09 0.11
N HIS A 80 -11.78 -3.00 -0.32
CA HIS A 80 -12.89 -3.65 0.37
C HIS A 80 -12.68 -5.17 0.44
N PRO A 81 -12.91 -5.84 1.58
CA PRO A 81 -12.62 -7.27 1.72
C PRO A 81 -13.42 -8.18 0.77
N ASP A 82 -14.60 -7.73 0.32
CA ASP A 82 -15.42 -8.46 -0.63
C ASP A 82 -15.11 -8.11 -2.10
N SER A 83 -14.16 -7.21 -2.35
CA SER A 83 -13.69 -6.91 -3.70
C SER A 83 -12.46 -7.74 -4.02
N THR A 84 -12.42 -8.28 -5.24
CA THR A 84 -11.27 -9.05 -5.73
C THR A 84 -10.79 -8.48 -7.06
N ASP A 85 -9.48 -8.48 -7.25
CA ASP A 85 -8.85 -8.18 -8.52
C ASP A 85 -8.91 -9.39 -9.47
N SER A 86 -8.56 -9.21 -10.73
CA SER A 86 -8.67 -10.27 -11.74
C SER A 86 -7.73 -11.45 -11.52
N ASP A 87 -6.71 -11.30 -10.67
CA ASP A 87 -5.82 -12.39 -10.24
C ASP A 87 -6.35 -13.19 -9.03
N GLY A 88 -7.54 -12.82 -8.53
CA GLY A 88 -8.20 -13.47 -7.41
C GLY A 88 -7.74 -12.98 -6.03
N THR A 89 -6.83 -12.01 -5.96
CA THR A 89 -6.44 -11.38 -4.70
C THR A 89 -7.50 -10.37 -4.24
N ARG A 90 -7.41 -9.93 -2.97
CA ARG A 90 -8.25 -8.83 -2.47
C ARG A 90 -7.97 -7.57 -3.29
N GLY A 91 -9.02 -6.84 -3.62
CA GLY A 91 -8.91 -5.62 -4.41
C GLY A 91 -7.93 -4.60 -3.84
N ASP A 92 -7.18 -3.93 -4.71
CA ASP A 92 -6.29 -2.85 -4.35
C ASP A 92 -7.06 -1.55 -4.08
N ILE A 93 -6.47 -0.64 -3.32
CA ILE A 93 -6.93 0.75 -3.27
C ILE A 93 -6.31 1.48 -4.45
N GLY A 94 -7.14 1.96 -5.36
CA GLY A 94 -6.71 2.71 -6.54
C GLY A 94 -7.37 2.26 -7.83
N PRO A 95 -7.10 2.96 -8.95
CA PRO A 95 -7.74 2.68 -10.22
C PRO A 95 -7.11 1.52 -11.01
N TYR A 96 -5.85 1.17 -10.72
CA TYR A 96 -5.08 0.17 -11.45
C TYR A 96 -4.48 -0.84 -10.48
N PRO A 97 -5.01 -2.08 -10.42
CA PRO A 97 -4.51 -3.09 -9.52
C PRO A 97 -3.12 -3.59 -9.95
N TYR A 98 -2.30 -3.95 -8.98
CA TYR A 98 -1.05 -4.68 -9.22
C TYR A 98 -1.35 -6.16 -9.31
N LEU A 99 -1.53 -6.66 -10.52
CA LEU A 99 -1.85 -8.07 -10.75
C LEU A 99 -0.61 -8.96 -10.60
N ASN A 100 -0.75 -10.05 -9.87
CA ASN A 100 0.35 -10.99 -9.62
C ASN A 100 -0.09 -12.43 -9.90
N THR A 101 0.69 -13.12 -10.71
CA THR A 101 0.44 -14.53 -11.06
C THR A 101 1.10 -15.53 -10.11
N TYR A 102 1.97 -15.05 -9.21
CA TYR A 102 2.64 -15.87 -8.21
C TYR A 102 1.90 -15.80 -6.87
N SER A 103 1.62 -16.94 -6.26
CA SER A 103 0.79 -17.05 -5.04
C SER A 103 1.56 -17.54 -3.81
N GLY A 104 2.89 -17.48 -3.83
CA GLY A 104 3.71 -17.96 -2.70
C GLY A 104 3.87 -19.49 -2.68
N PRO A 105 4.05 -20.13 -1.51
CA PRO A 105 4.06 -19.55 -0.15
C PRO A 105 5.36 -18.86 0.27
N THR A 106 6.41 -18.90 -0.56
CA THR A 106 7.69 -18.25 -0.26
C THR A 106 7.94 -17.11 -1.23
N TRP A 107 8.09 -15.91 -0.69
CA TRP A 107 8.29 -14.68 -1.43
C TRP A 107 9.75 -14.25 -1.37
N TYR A 108 10.34 -13.88 -2.50
CA TYR A 108 11.78 -13.63 -2.62
C TYR A 108 12.07 -12.14 -2.84
N ILE A 109 13.09 -11.68 -2.13
CA ILE A 109 13.56 -10.29 -2.16
C ILE A 109 15.04 -10.26 -2.53
N SER A 110 15.40 -9.32 -3.39
CA SER A 110 16.80 -9.02 -3.70
C SER A 110 16.99 -7.52 -3.96
N ALA A 111 17.82 -6.88 -3.18
CA ALA A 111 18.15 -5.46 -3.34
C ALA A 111 18.80 -5.16 -4.71
N THR A 112 19.52 -6.13 -5.26
CA THR A 112 20.30 -5.98 -6.51
C THR A 112 19.61 -6.50 -7.77
N ALA A 113 18.89 -7.64 -7.66
CA ALA A 113 18.22 -8.29 -8.79
C ALA A 113 16.70 -8.05 -8.78
N GLY A 114 16.16 -7.49 -7.71
CA GLY A 114 14.72 -7.30 -7.53
C GLY A 114 14.17 -6.09 -8.29
N ASN A 115 12.86 -6.14 -8.53
CA ASN A 115 12.11 -5.10 -9.21
C ASN A 115 10.70 -4.97 -8.59
N ASP A 116 10.30 -3.74 -8.21
CA ASP A 116 8.98 -3.50 -7.60
C ASP A 116 7.92 -3.00 -8.60
N THR A 117 8.28 -2.89 -9.88
CA THR A 117 7.34 -2.44 -10.93
C THR A 117 6.67 -3.63 -11.62
N THR A 118 7.41 -4.70 -11.88
CA THR A 118 6.95 -5.81 -12.72
C THR A 118 7.25 -7.21 -12.18
N ALA A 119 7.98 -7.31 -11.05
CA ALA A 119 8.31 -8.60 -10.45
C ALA A 119 7.08 -9.26 -9.81
N THR A 120 7.16 -10.56 -9.63
CA THR A 120 6.09 -11.36 -9.02
C THR A 120 6.40 -11.81 -7.60
N GLY A 121 7.64 -11.65 -7.14
CA GLY A 121 8.09 -12.20 -5.87
C GLY A 121 8.48 -13.68 -5.91
N ALA A 122 8.44 -14.32 -7.07
CA ALA A 122 9.01 -15.65 -7.27
C ALA A 122 10.55 -15.59 -7.24
N SER A 123 11.22 -16.71 -7.01
CA SER A 123 12.70 -16.77 -6.96
C SER A 123 13.36 -16.30 -8.25
N THR A 124 12.70 -16.45 -9.39
CA THR A 124 13.18 -16.01 -10.71
C THR A 124 12.82 -14.56 -11.05
N ALA A 125 11.93 -13.94 -10.28
CA ALA A 125 11.47 -12.57 -10.44
C ALA A 125 11.23 -11.94 -9.07
N PRO A 126 12.30 -11.77 -8.23
CA PRO A 126 12.18 -11.30 -6.86
C PRO A 126 11.74 -9.82 -6.82
N PHE A 127 11.06 -9.45 -5.75
CA PHE A 127 10.82 -8.05 -5.44
C PHE A 127 12.11 -7.37 -4.97
N LYS A 128 12.16 -6.05 -5.03
CA LYS A 128 13.30 -5.27 -4.60
C LYS A 128 13.22 -4.91 -3.11
N SER A 129 12.02 -4.62 -2.60
CA SER A 129 11.78 -4.21 -1.21
C SER A 129 11.11 -5.31 -0.39
N ILE A 130 11.35 -5.33 0.91
CA ILE A 130 10.74 -6.28 1.85
C ILE A 130 9.25 -6.00 1.96
N GLN A 131 8.84 -4.72 1.96
CA GLN A 131 7.44 -4.35 2.02
C GLN A 131 6.63 -4.92 0.85
N SER A 132 7.23 -5.02 -0.35
CA SER A 132 6.58 -5.65 -1.51
C SER A 132 6.16 -7.08 -1.21
N ALA A 133 7.06 -7.92 -0.74
CA ALA A 133 6.70 -9.30 -0.42
C ALA A 133 5.66 -9.39 0.70
N ILE A 134 5.76 -8.55 1.73
CA ILE A 134 4.76 -8.51 2.80
C ILE A 134 3.37 -8.17 2.24
N ASN A 135 3.27 -7.29 1.25
CA ASN A 135 1.99 -6.93 0.64
C ASN A 135 1.31 -8.10 -0.07
N PHE A 136 2.07 -9.06 -0.58
CA PHE A 136 1.55 -10.25 -1.26
C PHE A 136 1.51 -11.50 -0.37
N ALA A 137 2.30 -11.59 0.68
CA ALA A 137 2.28 -12.69 1.65
C ALA A 137 1.02 -12.59 2.54
N THR A 138 -0.12 -13.00 1.99
CA THR A 138 -1.45 -12.84 2.63
C THR A 138 -1.91 -14.07 3.39
N THR A 139 -1.31 -15.22 3.14
CA THR A 139 -1.66 -16.49 3.78
C THR A 139 -0.85 -16.69 5.06
N ALA A 140 -1.52 -17.09 6.14
CA ALA A 140 -0.85 -17.41 7.40
C ALA A 140 0.17 -18.54 7.18
N GLY A 141 1.43 -18.28 7.58
CA GLY A 141 2.54 -19.21 7.38
C GLY A 141 3.39 -18.93 6.14
N ASP A 142 2.99 -17.99 5.30
CA ASP A 142 3.86 -17.50 4.23
C ASP A 142 5.21 -17.03 4.77
N SER A 143 6.24 -17.16 3.95
CA SER A 143 7.59 -16.71 4.29
C SER A 143 8.14 -15.74 3.25
N VAL A 144 8.89 -14.77 3.72
CA VAL A 144 9.64 -13.81 2.90
C VAL A 144 11.12 -14.09 3.09
N THR A 145 11.80 -14.50 2.03
CA THR A 145 13.25 -14.74 2.02
C THR A 145 13.96 -13.53 1.46
N VAL A 146 14.82 -12.94 2.28
CA VAL A 146 15.51 -11.68 1.98
C VAL A 146 16.97 -11.98 1.69
N ALA A 147 17.40 -11.80 0.45
CA ALA A 147 18.80 -11.97 0.07
C ALA A 147 19.72 -10.97 0.76
N ALA A 148 21.02 -11.26 0.78
CA ALA A 148 22.02 -10.34 1.29
C ALA A 148 21.92 -8.97 0.61
N GLY A 149 21.97 -7.89 1.40
CA GLY A 149 21.83 -6.53 0.93
C GLY A 149 21.38 -5.57 2.02
N THR A 150 21.42 -4.28 1.73
CA THR A 150 20.86 -3.23 2.61
C THR A 150 19.53 -2.76 2.05
N TYR A 151 18.51 -2.81 2.88
CA TYR A 151 17.13 -2.42 2.58
C TYR A 151 16.77 -1.21 3.42
N VAL A 152 16.70 -0.04 2.77
CA VAL A 152 16.37 1.23 3.44
C VAL A 152 14.87 1.43 3.38
N GLU A 153 14.17 0.92 4.38
CA GLU A 153 12.70 0.96 4.43
C GLU A 153 12.15 0.77 5.84
N ASN A 154 10.98 1.34 6.10
CA ASN A 154 10.20 1.11 7.31
C ASN A 154 9.16 0.02 7.03
N VAL A 155 9.41 -1.18 7.54
CA VAL A 155 8.61 -2.37 7.25
C VAL A 155 7.36 -2.41 8.13
N ASN A 156 6.19 -2.56 7.51
CA ASN A 156 4.90 -2.74 8.17
C ASN A 156 4.34 -4.14 7.88
N PHE A 157 4.24 -4.98 8.90
CA PHE A 157 3.71 -6.35 8.79
C PHE A 157 2.20 -6.40 8.53
N ARG A 158 1.47 -5.29 8.67
CA ARG A 158 0.03 -5.19 8.39
C ARG A 158 -0.82 -6.21 9.18
N GLY A 159 -0.37 -6.60 10.36
CA GLY A 159 -1.04 -7.62 11.21
C GLY A 159 -0.99 -9.04 10.67
N ARG A 160 -0.13 -9.35 9.69
CA ARG A 160 -0.04 -10.67 9.05
C ARG A 160 0.81 -11.64 9.86
N ASN A 161 0.39 -12.91 9.91
CA ASN A 161 1.14 -13.99 10.56
C ASN A 161 2.07 -14.67 9.54
N ILE A 162 3.16 -14.00 9.20
CA ILE A 162 4.16 -14.41 8.22
C ILE A 162 5.55 -14.39 8.83
N LYS A 163 6.53 -15.00 8.14
CA LYS A 163 7.94 -14.98 8.53
C LYS A 163 8.73 -14.13 7.55
N VAL A 164 9.61 -13.26 8.05
CA VAL A 164 10.62 -12.57 7.25
C VAL A 164 11.98 -13.09 7.69
N VAL A 165 12.74 -13.66 6.77
CA VAL A 165 14.00 -14.36 7.06
C VAL A 165 15.10 -13.82 6.16
N GLY A 166 16.12 -13.23 6.76
CA GLY A 166 17.35 -12.85 6.06
C GLY A 166 18.17 -14.08 5.70
N GLU A 167 18.78 -14.08 4.54
CA GLU A 167 19.66 -15.15 4.07
C GLU A 167 20.91 -15.28 4.98
N ASP A 168 21.43 -14.16 5.46
CA ASP A 168 22.57 -14.12 6.35
C ASP A 168 22.45 -12.90 7.28
N ARG A 169 22.69 -13.12 8.57
CA ARG A 169 22.51 -12.09 9.61
C ARG A 169 23.52 -10.94 9.56
N GLU A 170 24.70 -11.16 8.97
CA GLU A 170 25.77 -10.15 8.90
C GLU A 170 25.66 -9.29 7.63
N THR A 171 24.97 -9.81 6.60
CA THR A 171 24.90 -9.18 5.29
C THR A 171 23.47 -8.80 4.85
N THR A 172 22.43 -9.23 5.58
CA THR A 172 21.05 -8.80 5.36
C THR A 172 20.70 -7.71 6.37
N ILE A 173 20.69 -6.46 5.93
CA ILE A 173 20.53 -5.29 6.80
C ILE A 173 19.23 -4.58 6.46
N ILE A 174 18.39 -4.32 7.46
CA ILE A 174 17.23 -3.43 7.35
C ILE A 174 17.60 -2.12 8.03
N ASP A 175 17.61 -1.04 7.26
CA ASP A 175 17.88 0.32 7.73
C ASP A 175 16.60 1.15 7.70
N GLY A 176 16.05 1.47 8.87
CA GLY A 176 14.85 2.30 8.99
C GLY A 176 15.08 3.79 8.74
N ASN A 177 16.31 4.18 8.37
CA ASN A 177 16.72 5.56 8.06
C ASN A 177 16.37 6.57 9.19
N GLN A 178 16.19 6.10 10.42
CA GLN A 178 15.90 6.88 11.64
C GLN A 178 14.80 7.95 11.46
N ASN A 179 13.80 7.71 10.62
CA ASN A 179 12.68 8.61 10.36
C ASN A 179 11.53 8.34 11.33
#